data_fc8892e4da6bdf8ce9715a615d29482e
#
_entry.id   fc8892e4da6bdf8ce9715a615d29482e
#
_cell.length_a   1.000
_cell.length_b   1.000
_cell.length_c   1.000
_cell.angle_alpha   90.00
_cell.angle_beta   90.00
_cell.angle_gamma   90.00
#
_symmetry.space_group_name_H-M   'P 1'
#
loop_
_entity.id
_entity.type
_entity.pdbx_description
1 polymer ?
#
loop_
_entity_poly.entity_id
_entity_poly.type
_entity_poly.pdbx_seq_one_letter_code
_entity_poly.pdbx_strand_id
1 'polypeptide(L)'
;MQNVEIRKFKKVLVANRGEIAIRVYRALNELGIQTVGIFSKEDKYALFRTKTDEAYMLNPEKGPLDAYLDINNIIKIAKAKGVDAIHPGYGFLSENPEFVEACEKEGIAFIGPNVDVMYKMGDKISSKKMAIECNVPIIPGVDHAVRSLDEVMEVARKVGYPVMLKASNGGGGRGMRIVNSEEEMPKEFEEARNEAKKAFGDDKIFVEKYLRDPKHIEVQVLGDKYGNVVHLFDRDCSVQRRHQKVIEFAPAFTVSQPVREKILADAAARIIIAVVGNIFLVIFPGGFHRPFIC
;
A
#
# COMPACT_ATOMS: atom_id res chain seq x y z
N MET A 1 29.53 -3.16 18.67
CA MET A 1 28.07 -3.28 18.63
C MET A 1 27.51 -1.99 19.21
N GLN A 2 26.82 -1.18 18.43
CA GLN A 2 26.13 -0.01 18.97
C GLN A 2 25.05 -0.50 19.92
N ASN A 3 24.98 0.10 21.12
CA ASN A 3 23.88 -0.18 22.04
C ASN A 3 22.57 0.30 21.40
N VAL A 4 21.81 -0.64 20.84
CA VAL A 4 20.50 -0.37 20.26
C VAL A 4 19.50 -0.24 21.40
N GLU A 5 19.02 0.97 21.65
CA GLU A 5 17.97 1.19 22.64
C GLU A 5 16.62 0.76 22.04
N ILE A 6 16.09 -0.35 22.55
CA ILE A 6 14.78 -0.86 22.17
C ILE A 6 13.71 -0.04 22.87
N ARG A 7 12.92 0.74 22.12
CA ARG A 7 11.76 1.46 22.66
C ARG A 7 10.69 0.45 23.07
N LYS A 8 10.34 0.43 24.34
CA LYS A 8 9.24 -0.39 24.86
C LYS A 8 7.96 0.41 24.89
N PHE A 9 6.91 -0.11 24.30
CA PHE A 9 5.56 0.45 24.37
C PHE A 9 4.81 -0.17 25.53
N LYS A 10 4.03 0.65 26.24
CA LYS A 10 3.15 0.22 27.35
C LYS A 10 1.69 0.24 26.92
N LYS A 11 1.32 1.17 26.07
CA LYS A 11 -0.07 1.36 25.61
C LYS A 11 -0.11 1.74 24.14
N VAL A 12 -0.85 0.97 23.34
CA VAL A 12 -0.96 1.15 21.88
C VAL A 12 -2.41 1.35 21.49
N LEU A 13 -2.67 2.42 20.71
CA LEU A 13 -3.96 2.65 20.06
C LEU A 13 -3.98 1.96 18.69
N VAL A 14 -5.06 1.25 18.39
CA VAL A 14 -5.31 0.67 17.07
C VAL A 14 -6.28 1.57 16.30
N ALA A 15 -5.75 2.28 15.30
CA ALA A 15 -6.53 3.21 14.47
C ALA A 15 -7.23 2.48 13.33
N ASN A 16 -8.02 1.46 13.67
CA ASN A 16 -8.75 0.63 12.72
C ASN A 16 -9.97 -0.03 13.37
N ARG A 17 -10.68 -0.84 12.62
CA ARG A 17 -11.90 -1.55 13.04
C ARG A 17 -11.91 -3.01 12.57
N GLY A 18 -12.96 -3.75 12.95
CA GLY A 18 -13.22 -5.08 12.41
C GLY A 18 -12.19 -6.12 12.81
N GLU A 19 -11.93 -7.05 11.92
CA GLU A 19 -11.06 -8.19 12.17
C GLU A 19 -9.59 -7.81 12.36
N ILE A 20 -9.09 -6.81 11.61
CA ILE A 20 -7.70 -6.37 11.76
C ILE A 20 -7.44 -5.73 13.12
N ALA A 21 -8.39 -4.95 13.66
CA ALA A 21 -8.26 -4.43 15.02
C ALA A 21 -8.14 -5.56 16.03
N ILE A 22 -8.98 -6.60 15.95
CA ILE A 22 -8.91 -7.79 16.82
C ILE A 22 -7.56 -8.49 16.67
N ARG A 23 -7.05 -8.62 15.45
CA ARG A 23 -5.76 -9.27 15.18
C ARG A 23 -4.61 -8.52 15.84
N VAL A 24 -4.63 -7.18 15.76
CA VAL A 24 -3.60 -6.34 16.39
C VAL A 24 -3.73 -6.37 17.92
N TYR A 25 -4.94 -6.26 18.49
CA TYR A 25 -5.12 -6.37 19.95
C TYR A 25 -4.59 -7.70 20.48
N ARG A 26 -4.82 -8.81 19.78
CA ARG A 26 -4.32 -10.11 20.17
C ARG A 26 -2.79 -10.12 20.25
N ALA A 27 -2.11 -9.58 19.24
CA ALA A 27 -0.65 -9.51 19.24
C ALA A 27 -0.12 -8.59 20.35
N LEU A 28 -0.77 -7.47 20.61
CA LEU A 28 -0.40 -6.56 21.71
C LEU A 28 -0.57 -7.23 23.09
N ASN A 29 -1.68 -7.93 23.28
CA ASN A 29 -1.93 -8.67 24.54
C ASN A 29 -0.90 -9.78 24.77
N GLU A 30 -0.48 -10.51 23.72
CA GLU A 30 0.59 -11.52 23.79
C GLU A 30 1.94 -10.90 24.21
N LEU A 31 2.15 -9.61 23.89
CA LEU A 31 3.32 -8.83 24.27
C LEU A 31 3.17 -8.13 25.64
N GLY A 32 2.04 -8.26 26.32
CA GLY A 32 1.75 -7.60 27.59
C GLY A 32 1.54 -6.08 27.45
N ILE A 33 1.12 -5.61 26.27
CA ILE A 33 0.91 -4.18 25.96
C ILE A 33 -0.58 -3.87 26.07
N GLN A 34 -0.92 -2.80 26.81
CA GLN A 34 -2.30 -2.32 26.91
C GLN A 34 -2.83 -1.83 25.56
N THR A 35 -4.08 -2.15 25.27
CA THR A 35 -4.74 -1.87 24.02
C THR A 35 -5.79 -0.78 24.14
N VAL A 36 -5.77 0.17 23.20
CA VAL A 36 -6.78 1.22 23.08
C VAL A 36 -7.46 1.07 21.72
N GLY A 37 -8.77 0.88 21.71
CA GLY A 37 -9.60 0.84 20.53
C GLY A 37 -10.33 2.14 20.31
N ILE A 38 -10.64 2.42 19.05
CA ILE A 38 -11.52 3.52 18.65
C ILE A 38 -12.66 2.97 17.80
N PHE A 39 -13.84 3.59 17.87
CA PHE A 39 -15.01 3.12 17.11
C PHE A 39 -15.92 4.28 16.74
N SER A 40 -16.54 4.19 15.55
CA SER A 40 -17.59 5.11 15.13
C SER A 40 -18.91 4.84 15.89
N LYS A 41 -19.86 5.76 15.83
CA LYS A 41 -21.19 5.59 16.43
C LYS A 41 -21.89 4.31 15.95
N GLU A 42 -21.71 3.95 14.68
CA GLU A 42 -22.30 2.76 14.05
C GLU A 42 -21.66 1.47 14.58
N ASP A 43 -20.39 1.53 14.95
CA ASP A 43 -19.64 0.39 15.47
C ASP A 43 -19.79 0.19 16.99
N LYS A 44 -20.69 0.94 17.65
CA LYS A 44 -20.92 0.89 19.11
C LYS A 44 -21.11 -0.53 19.65
N TYR A 45 -21.70 -1.43 18.87
CA TYR A 45 -21.95 -2.81 19.26
C TYR A 45 -21.06 -3.83 18.53
N ALA A 46 -20.06 -3.37 17.77
CA ALA A 46 -19.18 -4.24 17.04
C ALA A 46 -18.25 -5.04 17.98
N LEU A 47 -17.97 -6.29 17.61
CA LEU A 47 -17.21 -7.23 18.42
C LEU A 47 -15.82 -6.73 18.77
N PHE A 48 -15.10 -6.11 17.82
CA PHE A 48 -13.72 -5.64 18.04
C PHE A 48 -13.60 -4.68 19.22
N ARG A 49 -14.65 -3.89 19.48
CA ARG A 49 -14.69 -2.96 20.61
C ARG A 49 -14.56 -3.65 21.97
N THR A 50 -15.06 -4.89 22.10
CA THR A 50 -15.02 -5.66 23.33
C THR A 50 -13.73 -6.48 23.51
N LYS A 51 -12.81 -6.39 22.55
CA LYS A 51 -11.55 -7.15 22.52
C LYS A 51 -10.32 -6.30 22.87
N THR A 52 -10.52 -5.09 23.30
CA THR A 52 -9.50 -4.12 23.72
C THR A 52 -9.70 -3.78 25.19
N ASP A 53 -8.64 -3.36 25.90
CA ASP A 53 -8.72 -2.98 27.31
C ASP A 53 -9.53 -1.70 27.48
N GLU A 54 -9.35 -0.74 26.57
CA GLU A 54 -10.06 0.53 26.57
C GLU A 54 -10.63 0.81 25.17
N ALA A 55 -11.87 1.29 25.08
CA ALA A 55 -12.48 1.66 23.80
C ALA A 55 -13.14 3.03 23.85
N TYR A 56 -12.84 3.89 22.87
CA TYR A 56 -13.34 5.27 22.81
C TYR A 56 -14.09 5.56 21.53
N MET A 57 -15.24 6.22 21.68
CA MET A 57 -16.04 6.63 20.54
C MET A 57 -15.38 7.83 19.87
N LEU A 58 -15.23 7.73 18.55
CA LEU A 58 -14.84 8.82 17.67
C LEU A 58 -15.94 9.89 17.60
N ASN A 59 -15.65 11.01 16.94
CA ASN A 59 -16.60 12.10 16.78
C ASN A 59 -17.94 11.59 16.22
N PRO A 60 -19.04 11.59 17.00
CA PRO A 60 -20.33 11.02 16.60
C PRO A 60 -21.07 11.85 15.53
N GLU A 61 -20.62 13.09 15.27
CA GLU A 61 -21.18 13.97 14.25
C GLU A 61 -20.65 13.66 12.84
N LYS A 62 -19.59 12.87 12.74
CA LYS A 62 -19.02 12.41 11.47
C LYS A 62 -19.66 11.12 11.00
N GLY A 63 -19.71 10.95 9.69
CA GLY A 63 -20.14 9.68 9.07
C GLY A 63 -19.25 8.50 9.47
N PRO A 64 -19.73 7.26 9.24
CA PRO A 64 -19.08 6.05 9.73
C PRO A 64 -17.64 5.85 9.23
N LEU A 65 -17.32 6.33 8.02
CA LEU A 65 -15.96 6.30 7.48
C LEU A 65 -15.16 7.54 7.86
N ASP A 66 -15.78 8.72 7.80
CA ASP A 66 -15.12 9.99 8.08
C ASP A 66 -14.62 10.09 9.51
N ALA A 67 -15.29 9.40 10.45
CA ALA A 67 -14.87 9.31 11.83
C ALA A 67 -13.47 8.65 11.95
N TYR A 68 -13.22 7.57 11.20
CA TYR A 68 -11.92 6.87 11.18
C TYR A 68 -10.84 7.62 10.39
N LEU A 69 -11.21 8.63 9.62
CA LEU A 69 -10.30 9.52 8.88
C LEU A 69 -10.02 10.84 9.61
N ASP A 70 -10.61 11.04 10.82
CA ASP A 70 -10.42 12.25 11.63
C ASP A 70 -9.12 12.20 12.43
N ILE A 71 -8.02 12.58 11.79
CA ILE A 71 -6.68 12.61 12.38
C ILE A 71 -6.70 13.37 13.72
N ASN A 72 -7.30 14.57 13.75
CA ASN A 72 -7.30 15.41 14.93
C ASN A 72 -8.01 14.76 16.12
N ASN A 73 -9.13 14.08 15.88
CA ASN A 73 -9.87 13.39 16.93
C ASN A 73 -9.12 12.17 17.45
N ILE A 74 -8.49 11.39 16.55
CA ILE A 74 -7.69 10.21 16.91
C ILE A 74 -6.49 10.63 17.76
N ILE A 75 -5.74 11.64 17.34
CA ILE A 75 -4.59 12.17 18.08
C ILE A 75 -5.02 12.72 19.44
N LYS A 76 -6.14 13.44 19.52
CA LYS A 76 -6.70 13.92 20.78
C LYS A 76 -6.99 12.80 21.77
N ILE A 77 -7.60 11.70 21.30
CA ILE A 77 -7.86 10.51 22.13
C ILE A 77 -6.53 9.88 22.56
N ALA A 78 -5.59 9.67 21.65
CA ALA A 78 -4.29 9.06 21.94
C ALA A 78 -3.54 9.83 23.04
N LYS A 79 -3.48 11.17 22.95
CA LYS A 79 -2.87 12.05 23.97
C LYS A 79 -3.58 11.94 25.30
N ALA A 80 -4.90 12.08 25.31
CA ALA A 80 -5.70 12.07 26.54
C ALA A 80 -5.60 10.73 27.30
N LYS A 81 -5.25 9.64 26.59
CA LYS A 81 -5.14 8.29 27.16
C LYS A 81 -3.71 7.82 27.37
N GLY A 82 -2.74 8.68 27.15
CA GLY A 82 -1.33 8.36 27.35
C GLY A 82 -0.82 7.23 26.47
N VAL A 83 -1.19 7.25 25.20
CA VAL A 83 -0.79 6.25 24.20
C VAL A 83 0.65 6.47 23.78
N ASP A 84 1.47 5.44 23.78
CA ASP A 84 2.88 5.50 23.36
C ASP A 84 3.07 5.33 21.85
N ALA A 85 2.16 4.55 21.23
CA ALA A 85 2.23 4.26 19.80
C ALA A 85 0.84 4.03 19.21
N ILE A 86 0.74 4.21 17.88
CA ILE A 86 -0.47 3.96 17.11
C ILE A 86 -0.17 2.92 16.04
N HIS A 87 -1.01 1.86 15.98
CA HIS A 87 -1.01 0.89 14.90
C HIS A 87 -2.18 1.20 13.95
N PRO A 88 -1.94 1.53 12.68
CA PRO A 88 -3.00 1.94 11.76
C PRO A 88 -3.81 0.78 11.18
N GLY A 89 -3.33 -0.45 11.30
CA GLY A 89 -3.84 -1.58 10.53
C GLY A 89 -3.56 -1.40 9.02
N TYR A 90 -4.53 -1.72 8.19
CA TYR A 90 -4.52 -1.46 6.74
C TYR A 90 -5.74 -0.64 6.32
N GLY A 91 -5.66 0.07 5.19
CA GLY A 91 -6.70 1.02 4.77
C GLY A 91 -6.76 2.26 5.67
N PHE A 92 -7.86 3.00 5.63
CA PHE A 92 -8.03 4.27 6.36
C PHE A 92 -6.79 5.18 6.30
N LEU A 93 -6.13 5.40 7.43
CA LEU A 93 -4.98 6.29 7.58
C LEU A 93 -3.62 5.58 7.50
N SER A 94 -3.59 4.27 7.19
CA SER A 94 -2.34 3.50 7.16
C SER A 94 -1.31 4.00 6.14
N GLU A 95 -1.79 4.65 5.07
CA GLU A 95 -0.97 5.21 4.00
C GLU A 95 -1.04 6.75 3.95
N ASN A 96 -1.47 7.38 5.05
CA ASN A 96 -1.65 8.82 5.11
C ASN A 96 -0.45 9.51 5.77
N PRO A 97 0.39 10.27 5.02
CA PRO A 97 1.57 10.92 5.58
C PRO A 97 1.22 12.00 6.63
N GLU A 98 0.10 12.71 6.49
CA GLU A 98 -0.33 13.72 7.45
C GLU A 98 -0.63 13.09 8.82
N PHE A 99 -1.10 11.85 8.85
CA PHE A 99 -1.33 11.12 10.09
C PHE A 99 -0.02 10.74 10.78
N VAL A 100 0.99 10.33 10.01
CA VAL A 100 2.33 10.05 10.56
C VAL A 100 2.95 11.33 11.11
N GLU A 101 2.90 12.44 10.37
CA GLU A 101 3.36 13.76 10.84
C GLU A 101 2.67 14.17 12.14
N ALA A 102 1.35 13.96 12.24
CA ALA A 102 0.59 14.28 13.44
C ALA A 102 1.02 13.42 14.64
N CYS A 103 1.32 12.14 14.43
CA CYS A 103 1.85 11.26 15.47
C CYS A 103 3.24 11.73 15.93
N GLU A 104 4.16 11.98 14.99
CA GLU A 104 5.54 12.42 15.27
C GLU A 104 5.55 13.74 16.06
N LYS A 105 4.74 14.71 15.65
CA LYS A 105 4.59 16.01 16.33
C LYS A 105 4.21 15.86 17.80
N GLU A 106 3.43 14.87 18.13
CA GLU A 106 2.96 14.62 19.50
C GLU A 106 3.81 13.58 20.25
N GLY A 107 4.94 13.14 19.67
CA GLY A 107 5.84 12.15 20.28
C GLY A 107 5.29 10.75 20.35
N ILE A 108 4.18 10.47 19.64
CA ILE A 108 3.54 9.16 19.53
C ILE A 108 4.22 8.39 18.40
N ALA A 109 4.68 7.17 18.66
CA ALA A 109 5.27 6.34 17.61
C ALA A 109 4.18 5.84 16.65
N PHE A 110 4.37 6.06 15.36
CA PHE A 110 3.58 5.41 14.33
C PHE A 110 4.19 4.05 14.01
N ILE A 111 3.40 2.97 14.12
CA ILE A 111 3.84 1.61 13.78
C ILE A 111 3.65 1.41 12.28
N GLY A 112 4.64 1.81 11.51
CA GLY A 112 4.60 1.83 10.05
C GLY A 112 5.79 2.60 9.47
N PRO A 113 5.75 2.91 8.17
CA PRO A 113 6.76 3.72 7.49
C PRO A 113 6.83 5.14 8.06
N ASN A 114 7.98 5.79 7.93
CA ASN A 114 8.11 7.21 8.24
C ASN A 114 7.48 8.09 7.14
N VAL A 115 7.37 9.38 7.43
CA VAL A 115 6.74 10.38 6.53
C VAL A 115 7.39 10.40 5.15
N ASP A 116 8.73 10.42 5.08
CA ASP A 116 9.46 10.47 3.81
C ASP A 116 9.17 9.28 2.90
N VAL A 117 9.11 8.10 3.51
CA VAL A 117 8.78 6.87 2.81
C VAL A 117 7.36 6.89 2.30
N MET A 118 6.41 7.35 3.11
CA MET A 118 5.01 7.43 2.68
C MET A 118 4.83 8.36 1.49
N TYR A 119 5.48 9.53 1.47
CA TYR A 119 5.44 10.44 0.32
C TYR A 119 6.08 9.80 -0.93
N LYS A 120 7.27 9.21 -0.79
CA LYS A 120 8.00 8.60 -1.91
C LYS A 120 7.27 7.40 -2.51
N MET A 121 6.62 6.58 -1.66
CA MET A 121 5.93 5.37 -2.09
C MET A 121 4.46 5.60 -2.47
N GLY A 122 3.84 6.67 -1.97
CA GLY A 122 2.45 7.02 -2.28
C GLY A 122 2.25 7.51 -3.70
N ASP A 123 3.29 8.07 -4.35
CA ASP A 123 3.25 8.50 -5.74
C ASP A 123 3.79 7.43 -6.69
N LYS A 124 2.98 7.05 -7.70
CA LYS A 124 3.34 6.00 -8.68
C LYS A 124 4.62 6.30 -9.46
N ILE A 125 4.85 7.58 -9.80
CA ILE A 125 6.02 7.99 -10.59
C ILE A 125 7.27 7.91 -9.72
N SER A 126 7.19 8.44 -8.51
CA SER A 126 8.29 8.43 -7.55
C SER A 126 8.69 7.01 -7.15
N SER A 127 7.71 6.14 -6.87
CA SER A 127 7.98 4.74 -6.55
C SER A 127 8.61 3.96 -7.72
N LYS A 128 8.19 4.24 -8.96
CA LYS A 128 8.77 3.63 -10.16
C LYS A 128 10.23 4.10 -10.39
N LYS A 129 10.50 5.39 -10.23
CA LYS A 129 11.87 5.94 -10.31
C LYS A 129 12.77 5.30 -9.27
N MET A 130 12.32 5.23 -8.03
CA MET A 130 13.07 4.57 -6.95
C MET A 130 13.34 3.09 -7.25
N ALA A 131 12.37 2.36 -7.79
CA ALA A 131 12.56 0.97 -8.19
C ALA A 131 13.67 0.84 -9.25
N ILE A 132 13.71 1.75 -10.23
CA ILE A 132 14.77 1.80 -11.26
C ILE A 132 16.12 2.08 -10.62
N GLU A 133 16.22 3.09 -9.75
CA GLU A 133 17.47 3.45 -9.03
C GLU A 133 17.99 2.29 -8.19
N CYS A 134 17.10 1.53 -7.58
CA CYS A 134 17.43 0.32 -6.83
C CYS A 134 17.65 -0.92 -7.71
N ASN A 135 17.61 -0.81 -9.04
CA ASN A 135 17.65 -1.93 -10.00
C ASN A 135 16.59 -3.00 -9.74
N VAL A 136 15.43 -2.64 -9.21
CA VAL A 136 14.29 -3.54 -9.09
C VAL A 136 13.63 -3.69 -10.45
N PRO A 137 13.38 -4.92 -10.94
CA PRO A 137 12.66 -5.10 -12.18
C PRO A 137 11.28 -4.45 -12.14
N ILE A 138 10.98 -3.66 -13.16
CA ILE A 138 9.67 -3.02 -13.32
C ILE A 138 8.99 -3.53 -14.59
N ILE A 139 7.67 -3.36 -14.65
CA ILE A 139 6.93 -3.62 -15.89
C ILE A 139 7.37 -2.58 -16.92
N PRO A 140 7.81 -3.03 -18.12
CA PRO A 140 8.16 -2.13 -19.20
C PRO A 140 7.00 -1.17 -19.53
N GLY A 141 7.29 0.10 -19.68
CA GLY A 141 6.30 1.15 -19.96
C GLY A 141 6.94 2.52 -19.79
N VAL A 142 6.10 3.55 -19.78
CA VAL A 142 6.56 4.92 -19.58
C VAL A 142 6.29 5.41 -18.15
N ASP A 143 7.07 6.36 -17.72
CA ASP A 143 6.96 7.04 -16.42
C ASP A 143 6.21 8.39 -16.51
N HIS A 144 5.73 8.72 -17.68
CA HIS A 144 4.98 9.96 -17.98
C HIS A 144 3.71 9.65 -18.75
N ALA A 145 2.79 10.59 -18.76
CA ALA A 145 1.58 10.49 -19.56
C ALA A 145 1.89 10.76 -21.04
N VAL A 146 1.48 9.85 -21.92
CA VAL A 146 1.58 10.03 -23.37
C VAL A 146 0.59 11.08 -23.84
N ARG A 147 1.02 11.93 -24.78
CA ARG A 147 0.28 13.12 -25.21
C ARG A 147 -0.36 12.98 -26.59
N SER A 148 0.19 12.11 -27.44
CA SER A 148 -0.26 11.96 -28.82
C SER A 148 -0.38 10.49 -29.22
N LEU A 149 -1.08 10.26 -30.34
CA LEU A 149 -1.18 8.92 -30.94
C LEU A 149 0.20 8.41 -31.40
N ASP A 150 1.02 9.28 -31.97
CA ASP A 150 2.35 8.90 -32.46
C ASP A 150 3.24 8.43 -31.29
N GLU A 151 3.22 9.18 -30.19
CA GLU A 151 3.98 8.82 -28.98
C GLU A 151 3.53 7.49 -28.38
N VAL A 152 2.21 7.26 -28.26
CA VAL A 152 1.70 5.99 -27.73
C VAL A 152 2.06 4.80 -28.61
N MET A 153 2.04 4.99 -29.94
CA MET A 153 2.42 3.95 -30.90
C MET A 153 3.92 3.62 -30.83
N GLU A 154 4.78 4.65 -30.72
CA GLU A 154 6.22 4.45 -30.54
C GLU A 154 6.53 3.68 -29.26
N VAL A 155 5.91 4.09 -28.14
CA VAL A 155 6.06 3.42 -26.86
C VAL A 155 5.57 1.96 -26.95
N ALA A 156 4.41 1.72 -27.54
CA ALA A 156 3.84 0.38 -27.66
C ALA A 156 4.69 -0.54 -28.54
N ARG A 157 5.29 -0.05 -29.61
CA ARG A 157 6.25 -0.82 -30.43
C ARG A 157 7.49 -1.19 -29.63
N LYS A 158 8.04 -0.25 -28.84
CA LYS A 158 9.22 -0.47 -28.00
C LYS A 158 8.96 -1.49 -26.88
N VAL A 159 7.79 -1.40 -26.24
CA VAL A 159 7.36 -2.28 -25.13
C VAL A 159 6.90 -3.63 -25.64
N GLY A 160 6.37 -3.68 -26.85
CA GLY A 160 5.78 -4.85 -27.51
C GLY A 160 4.33 -5.08 -27.09
N TYR A 161 3.46 -5.38 -28.06
CA TYR A 161 2.07 -5.75 -27.81
C TYR A 161 1.94 -7.12 -27.12
N PRO A 162 0.86 -7.38 -26.37
CA PRO A 162 -0.18 -6.44 -25.99
C PRO A 162 0.32 -5.42 -24.96
N VAL A 163 -0.29 -4.22 -24.96
CA VAL A 163 -0.04 -3.17 -23.98
C VAL A 163 -1.33 -2.81 -23.24
N MET A 164 -1.19 -2.18 -22.09
CA MET A 164 -2.29 -1.63 -21.31
C MET A 164 -2.21 -0.10 -21.28
N LEU A 165 -3.30 0.53 -21.67
CA LEU A 165 -3.54 1.96 -21.48
C LEU A 165 -4.18 2.17 -20.11
N LYS A 166 -3.66 3.10 -19.32
CA LYS A 166 -4.15 3.40 -17.95
C LYS A 166 -4.39 4.90 -17.80
N ALA A 167 -5.58 5.29 -17.37
CA ALA A 167 -5.83 6.67 -16.96
C ALA A 167 -5.00 7.02 -15.71
N SER A 168 -4.46 8.24 -15.67
CA SER A 168 -3.62 8.73 -14.56
C SER A 168 -4.31 8.58 -13.19
N ASN A 169 -5.55 9.00 -13.12
CA ASN A 169 -6.38 8.97 -11.92
C ASN A 169 -7.27 7.71 -11.84
N GLY A 170 -7.07 6.74 -12.74
CA GLY A 170 -7.78 5.47 -12.76
C GLY A 170 -7.35 4.55 -11.63
N GLY A 171 -8.29 3.82 -11.05
CA GLY A 171 -8.04 2.85 -10.00
C GLY A 171 -9.14 1.78 -9.95
N GLY A 172 -8.82 0.62 -9.34
CA GLY A 172 -9.80 -0.47 -9.19
C GLY A 172 -10.31 -1.07 -10.52
N GLY A 173 -9.50 -1.01 -11.60
CA GLY A 173 -9.87 -1.51 -12.92
C GLY A 173 -10.61 -0.51 -13.82
N ARG A 174 -10.91 0.69 -13.33
CA ARG A 174 -11.52 1.75 -14.14
C ARG A 174 -10.46 2.55 -14.89
N GLY A 175 -10.74 2.89 -16.15
CA GLY A 175 -9.80 3.62 -17.01
C GLY A 175 -8.61 2.78 -17.45
N MET A 176 -8.77 1.47 -17.58
CA MET A 176 -7.76 0.54 -18.12
C MET A 176 -8.30 -0.13 -19.39
N ARG A 177 -7.47 -0.16 -20.45
CA ARG A 177 -7.78 -0.83 -21.72
C ARG A 177 -6.60 -1.64 -22.21
N ILE A 178 -6.87 -2.82 -22.70
CA ILE A 178 -5.87 -3.70 -23.29
C ILE A 178 -5.90 -3.49 -24.80
N VAL A 179 -4.73 -3.24 -25.38
CA VAL A 179 -4.54 -3.09 -26.84
C VAL A 179 -3.65 -4.23 -27.31
N ASN A 180 -4.19 -5.08 -28.17
CA ASN A 180 -3.51 -6.31 -28.59
C ASN A 180 -2.61 -6.11 -29.80
N SER A 181 -2.91 -5.11 -30.64
CA SER A 181 -2.17 -4.86 -31.86
C SER A 181 -2.05 -3.36 -32.15
N GLU A 182 -1.21 -3.04 -33.12
CA GLU A 182 -0.98 -1.66 -33.55
C GLU A 182 -2.21 -1.07 -34.25
N GLU A 183 -2.96 -1.89 -34.97
CA GLU A 183 -4.18 -1.50 -35.68
C GLU A 183 -5.30 -1.06 -34.73
N GLU A 184 -5.36 -1.65 -33.54
CA GLU A 184 -6.34 -1.30 -32.52
C GLU A 184 -6.00 0.03 -31.81
N MET A 185 -4.74 0.44 -31.79
CA MET A 185 -4.24 1.54 -30.97
C MET A 185 -4.97 2.86 -31.19
N PRO A 186 -5.20 3.33 -32.44
CA PRO A 186 -5.83 4.64 -32.64
C PRO A 186 -7.20 4.74 -31.97
N LYS A 187 -8.01 3.71 -32.14
CA LYS A 187 -9.36 3.64 -31.56
C LYS A 187 -9.32 3.57 -30.05
N GLU A 188 -8.56 2.61 -29.51
CA GLU A 188 -8.51 2.34 -28.08
C GLU A 188 -7.89 3.51 -27.29
N PHE A 189 -6.92 4.21 -27.88
CA PHE A 189 -6.30 5.39 -27.24
C PHE A 189 -7.29 6.56 -27.15
N GLU A 190 -8.04 6.85 -28.22
CA GLU A 190 -9.04 7.91 -28.22
C GLU A 190 -10.17 7.60 -27.22
N GLU A 191 -10.66 6.37 -27.20
CA GLU A 191 -11.67 5.94 -26.24
C GLU A 191 -11.17 6.01 -24.79
N ALA A 192 -9.92 5.61 -24.53
CA ALA A 192 -9.31 5.68 -23.20
C ALA A 192 -9.22 7.14 -22.70
N ARG A 193 -8.80 8.07 -23.55
CA ARG A 193 -8.74 9.51 -23.23
C ARG A 193 -10.12 10.09 -22.93
N ASN A 194 -11.10 9.76 -23.77
CA ASN A 194 -12.47 10.23 -23.60
C ASN A 194 -13.10 9.71 -22.29
N GLU A 195 -12.86 8.43 -21.96
CA GLU A 195 -13.31 7.82 -20.71
C GLU A 195 -12.62 8.46 -19.49
N ALA A 196 -11.30 8.65 -19.57
CA ALA A 196 -10.53 9.28 -18.50
C ALA A 196 -11.00 10.71 -18.23
N LYS A 197 -11.22 11.49 -19.29
CA LYS A 197 -11.72 12.87 -19.19
C LYS A 197 -13.11 12.93 -18.55
N LYS A 198 -14.02 12.02 -18.94
CA LYS A 198 -15.39 11.96 -18.39
C LYS A 198 -15.40 11.51 -16.93
N ALA A 199 -14.58 10.50 -16.58
CA ALA A 199 -14.63 9.87 -15.26
C ALA A 199 -13.80 10.63 -14.21
N PHE A 200 -12.69 11.26 -14.62
CA PHE A 200 -11.69 11.82 -13.72
C PHE A 200 -11.35 13.30 -13.98
N GLY A 201 -11.92 13.90 -15.02
CA GLY A 201 -11.63 15.29 -15.41
C GLY A 201 -10.25 15.49 -16.06
N ASP A 202 -9.46 14.42 -16.27
CA ASP A 202 -8.11 14.44 -16.82
C ASP A 202 -7.98 13.34 -17.89
N ASP A 203 -7.40 13.68 -19.05
CA ASP A 203 -7.26 12.78 -20.20
C ASP A 203 -5.86 12.13 -20.30
N LYS A 204 -5.07 12.22 -19.26
CA LYS A 204 -3.71 11.64 -19.20
C LYS A 204 -3.75 10.12 -19.20
N ILE A 205 -3.03 9.53 -20.15
CA ILE A 205 -2.91 8.08 -20.32
C ILE A 205 -1.46 7.65 -20.15
N PHE A 206 -1.23 6.57 -19.42
CA PHE A 206 0.04 5.86 -19.32
C PHE A 206 -0.02 4.57 -20.13
N VAL A 207 1.13 4.11 -20.58
CA VAL A 207 1.29 2.88 -21.35
C VAL A 207 2.22 1.93 -20.62
N GLU A 208 1.78 0.70 -20.44
CA GLU A 208 2.58 -0.36 -19.83
C GLU A 208 2.42 -1.66 -20.61
N LYS A 209 3.42 -2.55 -20.52
CA LYS A 209 3.29 -3.92 -21.03
C LYS A 209 2.10 -4.60 -20.36
N TYR A 210 1.22 -5.20 -21.15
CA TYR A 210 0.19 -6.09 -20.60
C TYR A 210 0.77 -7.50 -20.45
N LEU A 211 0.64 -8.02 -19.25
CA LEU A 211 1.06 -9.38 -18.93
C LEU A 211 -0.17 -10.26 -18.83
N ARG A 212 -0.20 -11.34 -19.61
CA ARG A 212 -1.30 -12.30 -19.57
C ARG A 212 -1.12 -13.22 -18.37
N ASP A 213 -2.22 -13.52 -17.68
CA ASP A 213 -2.29 -14.45 -16.55
C ASP A 213 -1.19 -14.24 -15.48
N PRO A 214 -1.01 -12.99 -15.00
CA PRO A 214 0.04 -12.70 -14.03
C PRO A 214 -0.29 -13.30 -12.67
N LYS A 215 0.74 -13.74 -11.95
CA LYS A 215 0.64 -14.04 -10.53
C LYS A 215 0.93 -12.78 -9.71
N HIS A 216 0.15 -12.59 -8.67
CA HIS A 216 0.38 -11.53 -7.70
C HIS A 216 1.08 -12.13 -6.48
N ILE A 217 2.39 -11.99 -6.46
CA ILE A 217 3.21 -12.44 -5.33
C ILE A 217 3.75 -11.20 -4.62
N GLU A 218 3.71 -11.20 -3.32
CA GLU A 218 4.25 -10.12 -2.52
C GLU A 218 5.22 -10.63 -1.47
N VAL A 219 6.15 -9.78 -1.04
CA VAL A 219 7.11 -10.06 0.01
C VAL A 219 6.87 -9.09 1.15
N GLN A 220 6.64 -9.65 2.36
CA GLN A 220 6.58 -8.84 3.56
C GLN A 220 7.98 -8.42 3.96
N VAL A 221 8.21 -7.12 4.09
CA VAL A 221 9.50 -6.55 4.52
C VAL A 221 9.31 -5.78 5.81
N LEU A 222 10.29 -5.85 6.68
CA LEU A 222 10.36 -5.09 7.92
C LEU A 222 11.71 -4.41 8.01
N GLY A 223 11.70 -3.10 8.27
CA GLY A 223 12.91 -2.30 8.47
C GLY A 223 12.92 -1.61 9.83
N ASP A 224 14.09 -1.35 10.38
CA ASP A 224 14.27 -0.55 11.58
C ASP A 224 14.92 0.81 11.27
N LYS A 225 14.92 1.71 12.25
CA LYS A 225 15.54 3.04 12.12
C LYS A 225 17.08 3.02 12.01
N TYR A 226 17.71 1.86 12.13
CA TYR A 226 19.15 1.68 12.06
C TYR A 226 19.62 1.16 10.71
N GLY A 227 18.70 0.97 9.76
CA GLY A 227 18.98 0.49 8.42
C GLY A 227 19.00 -1.04 8.29
N ASN A 228 18.59 -1.78 9.31
CA ASN A 228 18.41 -3.23 9.18
C ASN A 228 17.08 -3.50 8.46
N VAL A 229 17.12 -4.38 7.47
CA VAL A 229 15.94 -4.81 6.73
C VAL A 229 15.90 -6.33 6.68
N VAL A 230 14.75 -6.90 6.98
CA VAL A 230 14.48 -8.34 6.87
C VAL A 230 13.21 -8.58 6.08
N HIS A 231 13.12 -9.71 5.41
CA HIS A 231 11.86 -10.18 4.83
C HIS A 231 11.22 -11.25 5.70
N LEU A 232 9.88 -11.26 5.71
CA LEU A 232 9.07 -12.27 6.39
C LEU A 232 8.41 -13.22 5.38
N PHE A 233 9.15 -13.58 4.34
CA PHE A 233 8.76 -14.43 3.22
C PHE A 233 7.65 -13.86 2.32
N ASP A 234 7.20 -14.71 1.42
CA ASP A 234 6.30 -14.39 0.31
C ASP A 234 4.87 -14.85 0.57
N ARG A 235 3.94 -14.15 -0.06
CA ARG A 235 2.52 -14.52 -0.16
C ARG A 235 2.09 -14.55 -1.61
N ASP A 236 1.24 -15.52 -1.97
CA ASP A 236 0.52 -15.53 -3.25
C ASP A 236 -0.87 -14.92 -3.04
N CYS A 237 -1.10 -13.77 -3.65
CA CYS A 237 -2.34 -13.01 -3.61
C CYS A 237 -3.07 -13.02 -4.95
N SER A 238 -2.85 -14.04 -5.79
CA SER A 238 -3.40 -14.12 -7.15
C SER A 238 -4.91 -14.37 -7.17
N VAL A 239 -5.48 -14.93 -6.10
CA VAL A 239 -6.93 -15.17 -6.02
C VAL A 239 -7.63 -13.87 -5.67
N GLN A 240 -8.11 -13.20 -6.72
CA GLN A 240 -8.72 -11.87 -6.61
C GLN A 240 -10.11 -11.84 -7.24
N ARG A 241 -10.96 -10.96 -6.75
CA ARG A 241 -12.25 -10.61 -7.35
C ARG A 241 -12.25 -9.14 -7.71
N ARG A 242 -12.35 -8.82 -9.01
CA ARG A 242 -12.33 -7.43 -9.48
C ARG A 242 -11.13 -6.65 -8.95
N HIS A 243 -9.93 -7.25 -8.99
CA HIS A 243 -8.67 -6.70 -8.49
C HIS A 243 -8.61 -6.50 -6.96
N GLN A 244 -9.50 -7.14 -6.21
CA GLN A 244 -9.44 -7.18 -4.75
C GLN A 244 -8.98 -8.57 -4.32
N LYS A 245 -7.97 -8.64 -3.46
CA LYS A 245 -7.48 -9.88 -2.85
C LYS A 245 -8.60 -10.53 -2.05
N VAL A 246 -8.80 -11.85 -2.25
CA VAL A 246 -9.84 -12.64 -1.57
C VAL A 246 -9.20 -13.74 -0.73
N ILE A 247 -8.20 -14.41 -1.29
CA ILE A 247 -7.46 -15.49 -0.62
C ILE A 247 -5.98 -15.24 -0.81
N GLU A 248 -5.23 -15.34 0.26
CA GLU A 248 -3.78 -15.22 0.29
C GLU A 248 -3.17 -16.50 0.86
N PHE A 249 -2.11 -16.99 0.21
CA PHE A 249 -1.36 -18.16 0.65
C PHE A 249 0.05 -17.78 1.04
N ALA A 250 0.51 -18.26 2.18
CA ALA A 250 1.90 -18.15 2.60
C ALA A 250 2.45 -19.56 2.93
N PRO A 251 3.53 -19.97 2.32
CA PRO A 251 4.28 -19.35 1.21
C PRO A 251 3.56 -19.47 -0.14
N ALA A 252 4.04 -18.75 -1.16
CA ALA A 252 3.57 -18.86 -2.53
C ALA A 252 4.03 -20.17 -3.19
N PHE A 253 3.26 -21.26 -3.06
CA PHE A 253 3.70 -22.59 -3.57
C PHE A 253 3.84 -22.67 -5.09
N THR A 254 3.26 -21.70 -5.80
CA THR A 254 3.29 -21.65 -7.26
C THR A 254 4.57 -21.06 -7.83
N VAL A 255 5.46 -20.58 -6.96
CA VAL A 255 6.75 -19.99 -7.32
C VAL A 255 7.86 -21.01 -7.13
N SER A 256 8.70 -21.22 -8.16
CA SER A 256 9.85 -22.11 -8.05
C SER A 256 10.88 -21.57 -7.05
N GLN A 257 11.62 -22.47 -6.43
CA GLN A 257 12.59 -22.11 -5.38
C GLN A 257 13.63 -21.07 -5.85
N PRO A 258 14.26 -21.19 -7.05
CA PRO A 258 15.23 -20.19 -7.54
C PRO A 258 14.60 -18.80 -7.74
N VAL A 259 13.36 -18.75 -8.23
CA VAL A 259 12.63 -17.50 -8.41
C VAL A 259 12.28 -16.88 -7.06
N ARG A 260 11.84 -17.69 -6.10
CA ARG A 260 11.56 -17.24 -4.72
C ARG A 260 12.78 -16.61 -4.06
N GLU A 261 13.92 -17.30 -4.09
CA GLU A 261 15.16 -16.80 -3.51
C GLU A 261 15.59 -15.47 -4.11
N LYS A 262 15.47 -15.33 -5.42
CA LYS A 262 15.76 -14.07 -6.11
C LYS A 262 14.82 -12.94 -5.67
N ILE A 263 13.50 -13.20 -5.58
CA ILE A 263 12.51 -12.22 -5.16
C ILE A 263 12.78 -11.76 -3.72
N LEU A 264 13.04 -12.71 -2.82
CA LEU A 264 13.32 -12.42 -1.42
C LEU A 264 14.63 -11.61 -1.26
N ALA A 265 15.66 -11.98 -2.01
CA ALA A 265 16.93 -11.25 -2.03
C ALA A 265 16.77 -9.84 -2.61
N ASP A 266 16.03 -9.70 -3.71
CA ASP A 266 15.72 -8.41 -4.32
C ASP A 266 14.92 -7.51 -3.38
N ALA A 267 13.96 -8.06 -2.66
CA ALA A 267 13.16 -7.33 -1.67
C ALA A 267 14.01 -6.84 -0.49
N ALA A 268 14.86 -7.69 0.08
CA ALA A 268 15.70 -7.33 1.23
C ALA A 268 16.85 -6.38 0.86
N ALA A 269 17.61 -6.67 -0.23
CA ALA A 269 18.81 -5.94 -0.57
C ALA A 269 18.57 -4.52 -1.09
N ARG A 270 17.40 -4.28 -1.71
CA ARG A 270 17.13 -3.04 -2.45
C ARG A 270 16.28 -2.04 -1.68
N ILE A 271 15.57 -2.50 -0.66
CA ILE A 271 14.79 -1.63 0.23
C ILE A 271 15.69 -0.92 1.25
N ILE A 272 16.88 -1.43 1.54
CA ILE A 272 17.88 -0.77 2.41
C ILE A 272 18.15 0.69 1.99
N ILE A 273 18.08 0.98 0.69
CA ILE A 273 18.34 2.35 0.17
C ILE A 273 17.10 3.26 0.31
N ALA A 274 15.90 2.69 0.35
CA ALA A 274 14.68 3.45 0.24
C ALA A 274 13.94 3.63 1.58
N VAL A 275 14.13 2.76 2.59
CA VAL A 275 13.12 2.60 3.62
C VAL A 275 13.64 2.09 4.95
N VAL A 276 13.33 2.85 5.96
CA VAL A 276 13.19 2.41 7.34
C VAL A 276 11.70 2.44 7.66
N GLY A 277 11.04 1.28 7.58
CA GLY A 277 9.60 1.16 7.83
C GLY A 277 9.00 -0.14 7.26
N ASN A 278 7.76 -0.44 7.60
CA ASN A 278 7.04 -1.60 7.04
C ASN A 278 6.70 -1.34 5.57
N ILE A 279 7.20 -2.16 4.65
CA ILE A 279 6.88 -2.06 3.22
C ILE A 279 6.45 -3.40 2.68
N PHE A 280 5.39 -3.37 1.91
CA PHE A 280 5.00 -4.43 0.99
C PHE A 280 5.58 -4.13 -0.38
N LEU A 281 6.46 -4.97 -0.87
CA LEU A 281 6.93 -4.91 -2.25
C LEU A 281 6.22 -6.00 -3.05
N VAL A 282 5.40 -5.57 -4.01
CA VAL A 282 4.82 -6.47 -5.00
C VAL A 282 5.78 -6.53 -6.18
N ILE A 283 6.47 -7.66 -6.38
CA ILE A 283 7.36 -7.87 -7.52
C ILE A 283 6.77 -8.97 -8.38
N PHE A 284 6.08 -8.59 -9.48
CA PHE A 284 5.81 -9.54 -10.55
C PHE A 284 5.62 -8.89 -11.91
N PRO A 285 5.98 -9.60 -12.98
CA PRO A 285 5.57 -9.21 -14.30
C PRO A 285 4.04 -9.40 -14.38
N GLY A 286 3.24 -8.36 -14.15
CA GLY A 286 1.79 -8.47 -14.18
C GLY A 286 0.98 -7.26 -13.72
N GLY A 287 1.57 -6.15 -13.44
CA GLY A 287 0.84 -4.92 -13.11
C GLY A 287 1.08 -4.42 -11.70
N PHE A 288 1.57 -3.21 -11.61
CA PHE A 288 1.59 -2.44 -10.38
C PHE A 288 0.13 -2.10 -10.02
N HIS A 289 -0.44 -2.80 -9.08
CA HIS A 289 -1.44 -2.23 -8.22
C HIS A 289 -0.71 -1.66 -7.01
N ARG A 290 -1.17 -0.52 -6.51
CA ARG A 290 -0.57 0.29 -5.45
C ARG A 290 0.25 -0.54 -4.47
N PRO A 291 1.44 -0.11 -4.05
CA PRO A 291 2.08 -0.70 -2.89
C PRO A 291 1.10 -0.54 -1.73
N PHE A 292 0.55 -1.64 -1.24
CA PHE A 292 -0.16 -1.62 0.01
C PHE A 292 0.90 -1.62 1.11
N ILE A 293 0.99 -0.50 1.81
CA ILE A 293 1.74 -0.41 3.06
C ILE A 293 0.77 -0.89 4.15
N CYS A 294 1.09 -2.00 4.79
CA CYS A 294 0.40 -2.45 6.01
C CYS A 294 1.34 -2.38 7.20
#